data_ba905703a453f32e69fedaec26971f30
#
_entry.id   ba905703a453f32e69fedaec26971f30
#
_cell.length_a   1.000
_cell.length_b   1.000
_cell.length_c   1.000
_cell.angle_alpha   90.00
_cell.angle_beta   90.00
_cell.angle_gamma   90.00
#
_symmetry.space_group_name_H-M   'P 1'
#
loop_
_entity.id
_entity.type
_entity.pdbx_description
1 polymer ?
#
loop_
_entity_poly.entity_id
_entity_poly.type
_entity_poly.pdbx_seq_one_letter_code
_entity_poly.pdbx_strand_id
1 'polypeptide(L)'
;MSHEPTTGEAATASPGVTEGGDAHRTAELAQRVASVRQRILSAAQDRDEQHDHGGELPSLVVVTKFFPAEDVLRLRELGVRAVGENKDQEAGPKAARVAEVLGHREPPVTPPVWHFVGQLQSNKAKRVVRYASWVHSVDRPSLVTALGKAVRHHREAVLAEEVTPGPCAE
;
A
#
# COMPACT_ATOMS: atom_id res chain seq x y z
N MET A 1 -10.20 -18.04 61.72
CA MET A 1 -10.07 -16.68 61.13
C MET A 1 -9.37 -16.86 59.80
N SER A 2 -10.17 -17.02 58.78
CA SER A 2 -9.72 -17.33 57.42
C SER A 2 -9.96 -16.12 56.56
N HIS A 3 -8.92 -15.60 55.92
CA HIS A 3 -9.05 -14.55 54.90
C HIS A 3 -8.69 -15.17 53.54
N GLU A 4 -9.68 -15.25 52.67
CA GLU A 4 -9.47 -15.44 51.25
C GLU A 4 -9.15 -14.09 50.56
N PRO A 5 -8.25 -14.07 49.57
CA PRO A 5 -8.17 -12.93 48.64
C PRO A 5 -8.92 -13.29 47.35
N THR A 6 -9.88 -12.45 47.04
CA THR A 6 -10.63 -12.41 45.78
C THR A 6 -9.75 -12.02 44.63
N THR A 7 -9.64 -12.92 43.65
CA THR A 7 -8.97 -12.70 42.38
C THR A 7 -9.89 -11.91 41.46
N GLY A 8 -9.58 -10.65 41.19
CA GLY A 8 -10.24 -9.83 40.18
C GLY A 8 -9.67 -10.12 38.80
N GLU A 9 -10.40 -10.81 37.98
CA GLU A 9 -10.12 -11.04 36.58
C GLU A 9 -10.47 -9.78 35.76
N ALA A 10 -9.44 -9.07 35.32
CA ALA A 10 -9.59 -7.94 34.43
C ALA A 10 -9.76 -8.46 32.99
N ALA A 11 -11.00 -8.55 32.54
CA ALA A 11 -11.34 -8.78 31.14
C ALA A 11 -10.87 -7.59 30.28
N THR A 12 -9.79 -7.78 29.51
CA THR A 12 -9.40 -6.86 28.45
C THR A 12 -10.37 -7.01 27.28
N ALA A 13 -11.38 -6.14 27.23
CA ALA A 13 -12.25 -6.01 26.07
C ALA A 13 -11.47 -5.41 24.90
N SER A 14 -11.22 -6.21 23.88
CA SER A 14 -10.82 -5.72 22.57
C SER A 14 -11.93 -4.80 22.02
N PRO A 15 -11.61 -3.62 21.44
CA PRO A 15 -12.63 -2.77 20.84
C PRO A 15 -13.20 -3.50 19.60
N GLY A 16 -14.43 -3.95 19.73
CA GLY A 16 -15.18 -4.56 18.63
C GLY A 16 -15.33 -3.56 17.48
N VAL A 17 -14.73 -3.91 16.33
CA VAL A 17 -15.00 -3.25 15.07
C VAL A 17 -16.48 -3.52 14.74
N THR A 18 -17.30 -2.48 14.75
CA THR A 18 -18.73 -2.63 14.46
C THR A 18 -18.91 -2.86 12.97
N GLU A 19 -19.51 -3.99 12.56
CA GLU A 19 -19.80 -4.35 11.15
C GLU A 19 -20.45 -3.20 10.35
N GLY A 20 -21.29 -2.38 10.99
CA GLY A 20 -21.90 -1.20 10.37
C GLY A 20 -20.90 -0.10 9.99
N GLY A 21 -19.83 0.09 10.75
CA GLY A 21 -18.79 1.07 10.46
C GLY A 21 -17.95 0.69 9.23
N ASP A 22 -17.68 -0.59 9.05
CA ASP A 22 -16.91 -1.11 7.92
C ASP A 22 -17.67 -1.00 6.59
N ALA A 23 -18.96 -1.35 6.58
CA ALA A 23 -19.81 -1.22 5.40
C ALA A 23 -19.95 0.25 4.96
N HIS A 24 -20.16 1.17 5.91
CA HIS A 24 -20.23 2.60 5.63
C HIS A 24 -18.92 3.14 5.05
N ARG A 25 -17.78 2.77 5.63
CA ARG A 25 -16.45 3.17 5.14
C ARG A 25 -16.19 2.66 3.74
N THR A 26 -16.55 1.42 3.44
CA THR A 26 -16.42 0.83 2.11
C THR A 26 -17.27 1.57 1.08
N ALA A 27 -18.51 1.90 1.41
CA ALA A 27 -19.40 2.65 0.52
C ALA A 27 -18.88 4.08 0.25
N GLU A 28 -18.37 4.77 1.26
CA GLU A 28 -17.73 6.08 1.12
C GLU A 28 -16.53 6.02 0.17
N LEU A 29 -15.63 5.06 0.35
CA LEU A 29 -14.47 4.86 -0.53
C LEU A 29 -14.90 4.53 -1.96
N ALA A 30 -15.90 3.67 -2.14
CA ALA A 30 -16.43 3.30 -3.46
C ALA A 30 -16.92 4.52 -4.22
N GLN A 31 -17.72 5.36 -3.58
CA GLN A 31 -18.23 6.60 -4.19
C GLN A 31 -17.10 7.55 -4.59
N ARG A 32 -16.11 7.75 -3.71
CA ARG A 32 -14.96 8.63 -3.97
C ARG A 32 -14.10 8.11 -5.12
N VAL A 33 -13.78 6.82 -5.14
CA VAL A 33 -13.01 6.19 -6.22
C VAL A 33 -13.73 6.30 -7.54
N ALA A 34 -15.05 6.02 -7.58
CA ALA A 34 -15.85 6.17 -8.80
C ALA A 34 -15.86 7.60 -9.33
N SER A 35 -16.05 8.59 -8.45
CA SER A 35 -16.01 10.00 -8.82
C SER A 35 -14.66 10.43 -9.41
N VAL A 36 -13.53 10.02 -8.81
CA VAL A 36 -12.20 10.35 -9.32
C VAL A 36 -11.96 9.67 -10.67
N ARG A 37 -12.32 8.39 -10.82
CA ARG A 37 -12.21 7.67 -12.10
C ARG A 37 -13.01 8.34 -13.21
N GLN A 38 -14.24 8.76 -12.92
CA GLN A 38 -15.07 9.48 -13.89
C GLN A 38 -14.42 10.79 -14.34
N ARG A 39 -13.86 11.56 -13.41
CA ARG A 39 -13.13 12.80 -13.74
C ARG A 39 -11.89 12.55 -14.62
N ILE A 40 -11.14 11.46 -14.35
CA ILE A 40 -9.99 11.09 -15.17
C ILE A 40 -10.45 10.72 -16.58
N LEU A 41 -11.53 9.93 -16.71
CA LEU A 41 -12.08 9.55 -18.01
C LEU A 41 -12.55 10.76 -18.81
N SER A 42 -13.32 11.68 -18.20
CA SER A 42 -13.78 12.90 -18.87
C SER A 42 -12.61 13.76 -19.35
N ALA A 43 -11.61 13.99 -18.48
CA ALA A 43 -10.44 14.79 -18.86
C ALA A 43 -9.58 14.12 -19.95
N ALA A 44 -9.55 12.78 -20.01
CA ALA A 44 -8.85 12.07 -21.07
C ALA A 44 -9.59 12.19 -22.41
N GLN A 45 -10.92 12.09 -22.40
CA GLN A 45 -11.75 12.30 -23.61
C GLN A 45 -11.58 13.71 -24.18
N ASP A 46 -11.68 14.75 -23.35
CA ASP A 46 -11.49 16.14 -23.75
C ASP A 46 -10.10 16.37 -24.37
N ARG A 47 -9.07 15.70 -23.86
CA ARG A 47 -7.71 15.76 -24.43
C ARG A 47 -7.62 15.11 -25.80
N ASP A 48 -8.20 13.94 -25.97
CA ASP A 48 -8.11 13.15 -27.21
C ASP A 48 -8.89 13.84 -28.34
N GLU A 49 -10.01 14.51 -28.04
CA GLU A 49 -10.73 15.36 -28.99
C GLU A 49 -9.91 16.57 -29.46
N GLN A 50 -9.02 17.12 -28.62
CA GLN A 50 -8.21 18.30 -28.95
C GLN A 50 -6.88 17.98 -29.65
N HIS A 51 -6.31 16.79 -29.48
CA HIS A 51 -4.91 16.53 -29.84
C HIS A 51 -4.67 15.26 -30.67
N ASP A 52 -5.69 14.51 -31.07
CA ASP A 52 -5.57 13.24 -31.85
C ASP A 52 -4.50 12.26 -31.29
N HIS A 53 -4.35 12.25 -29.97
CA HIS A 53 -3.44 11.36 -29.27
C HIS A 53 -4.25 10.25 -28.60
N GLY A 54 -4.56 9.18 -29.32
CA GLY A 54 -5.12 7.94 -28.77
C GLY A 54 -4.19 7.38 -27.67
N GLY A 55 -4.18 8.07 -26.50
CA GLY A 55 -3.28 7.81 -25.42
C GLY A 55 -3.87 6.88 -24.36
N GLU A 56 -3.01 6.11 -23.71
CA GLU A 56 -3.41 5.35 -22.53
C GLU A 56 -3.99 6.27 -21.45
N LEU A 57 -5.01 5.77 -20.75
CA LEU A 57 -5.58 6.47 -19.60
C LEU A 57 -4.53 6.61 -18.48
N PRO A 58 -4.49 7.75 -17.80
CA PRO A 58 -3.61 7.92 -16.64
C PRO A 58 -3.88 6.87 -15.56
N SER A 59 -2.84 6.28 -15.02
CA SER A 59 -2.96 5.34 -13.91
C SER A 59 -3.25 6.08 -12.61
N LEU A 60 -4.31 5.66 -11.90
CA LEU A 60 -4.66 6.22 -10.61
C LEU A 60 -3.79 5.61 -9.49
N VAL A 61 -3.03 6.44 -8.80
CA VAL A 61 -2.34 6.10 -7.56
C VAL A 61 -3.08 6.76 -6.39
N VAL A 62 -3.63 5.95 -5.47
CA VAL A 62 -4.34 6.45 -4.28
C VAL A 62 -3.36 6.60 -3.13
N VAL A 63 -3.15 7.84 -2.66
CA VAL A 63 -2.27 8.11 -1.52
C VAL A 63 -2.96 7.73 -0.22
N THR A 64 -2.41 6.73 0.49
CA THR A 64 -3.01 6.10 1.67
C THR A 64 -2.27 6.43 2.99
N LYS A 65 -1.36 7.42 2.95
CA LYS A 65 -0.71 7.91 4.17
C LYS A 65 -1.76 8.31 5.22
N PHE A 66 -1.47 8.03 6.49
CA PHE A 66 -2.35 8.24 7.65
C PHE A 66 -3.58 7.30 7.73
N PHE A 67 -3.85 6.50 6.72
CA PHE A 67 -4.94 5.52 6.73
C PHE A 67 -4.42 4.11 7.04
N PRO A 68 -5.24 3.26 7.68
CA PRO A 68 -4.84 1.92 8.08
C PRO A 68 -4.75 0.95 6.89
N ALA A 69 -4.17 -0.24 7.15
CA ALA A 69 -4.08 -1.31 6.14
C ALA A 69 -5.45 -1.76 5.63
N GLU A 70 -6.47 -1.72 6.47
CA GLU A 70 -7.86 -2.07 6.17
C GLU A 70 -8.43 -1.20 5.05
N ASP A 71 -8.08 0.10 5.00
CA ASP A 71 -8.50 0.98 3.90
C ASP A 71 -7.81 0.60 2.57
N VAL A 72 -6.55 0.14 2.63
CA VAL A 72 -5.86 -0.38 1.44
C VAL A 72 -6.53 -1.66 0.94
N LEU A 73 -6.94 -2.56 1.84
CA LEU A 73 -7.68 -3.77 1.49
C LEU A 73 -9.02 -3.44 0.82
N ARG A 74 -9.80 -2.51 1.38
CA ARG A 74 -11.05 -2.03 0.78
C ARG A 74 -10.82 -1.41 -0.60
N LEU A 75 -9.81 -0.56 -0.74
CA LEU A 75 -9.44 0.03 -2.04
C LEU A 75 -9.07 -1.04 -3.06
N ARG A 76 -8.36 -2.10 -2.64
CA ARG A 76 -8.01 -3.21 -3.52
C ARG A 76 -9.24 -3.98 -4.01
N GLU A 77 -10.24 -4.19 -3.15
CA GLU A 77 -11.54 -4.77 -3.51
C GLU A 77 -12.33 -3.88 -4.49
N LEU A 78 -12.21 -2.56 -4.36
CA LEU A 78 -12.77 -1.58 -5.29
C LEU A 78 -11.96 -1.44 -6.60
N GLY A 79 -10.99 -2.33 -6.83
CA GLY A 79 -10.19 -2.38 -8.05
C GLY A 79 -9.12 -1.30 -8.15
N VAL A 80 -8.71 -0.67 -7.04
CA VAL A 80 -7.51 0.18 -6.99
C VAL A 80 -6.28 -0.72 -7.06
N ARG A 81 -5.42 -0.48 -8.03
CA ARG A 81 -4.24 -1.30 -8.30
C ARG A 81 -2.94 -0.68 -7.78
N ALA A 82 -2.92 0.62 -7.49
CA ALA A 82 -1.73 1.32 -7.04
C ALA A 82 -2.04 2.24 -5.86
N VAL A 83 -1.17 2.20 -4.84
CA VAL A 83 -1.27 3.01 -3.63
C VAL A 83 0.03 3.75 -3.35
N GLY A 84 -0.06 4.93 -2.72
CA GLY A 84 1.08 5.79 -2.45
C GLY A 84 1.29 6.03 -0.95
N GLU A 85 2.55 5.94 -0.50
CA GLU A 85 2.97 6.19 0.87
C GLU A 85 4.16 7.15 0.94
N ASN A 86 4.27 7.90 2.03
CA ASN A 86 5.32 8.90 2.16
C ASN A 86 6.30 8.67 3.32
N LYS A 87 6.04 7.69 4.19
CA LYS A 87 6.90 7.36 5.33
C LYS A 87 7.15 5.86 5.39
N ASP A 88 8.43 5.47 5.29
CA ASP A 88 8.85 4.07 5.32
C ASP A 88 8.43 3.33 6.60
N GLN A 89 8.45 4.01 7.75
CA GLN A 89 8.07 3.40 9.03
C GLN A 89 6.61 2.98 9.07
N GLU A 90 5.72 3.67 8.35
CA GLU A 90 4.30 3.36 8.24
C GLU A 90 4.02 2.40 7.07
N ALA A 91 4.68 2.63 5.94
CA ALA A 91 4.45 1.91 4.69
C ALA A 91 4.89 0.44 4.75
N GLY A 92 6.07 0.16 5.30
CA GLY A 92 6.59 -1.20 5.35
C GLY A 92 5.69 -2.19 6.12
N PRO A 93 5.34 -1.91 7.39
CA PRO A 93 4.40 -2.74 8.14
C PRO A 93 3.02 -2.84 7.50
N LYS A 94 2.51 -1.74 6.92
CA LYS A 94 1.23 -1.72 6.21
C LYS A 94 1.25 -2.63 4.98
N ALA A 95 2.30 -2.57 4.18
CA ALA A 95 2.46 -3.42 3.00
C ALA A 95 2.56 -4.91 3.37
N ALA A 96 3.31 -5.23 4.41
CA ALA A 96 3.42 -6.60 4.92
C ALA A 96 2.04 -7.13 5.39
N ARG A 97 1.29 -6.33 6.15
CA ARG A 97 -0.07 -6.70 6.59
C ARG A 97 -1.04 -6.91 5.44
N VAL A 98 -1.02 -6.04 4.44
CA VAL A 98 -1.86 -6.18 3.24
C VAL A 98 -1.50 -7.44 2.45
N ALA A 99 -0.21 -7.72 2.26
CA ALA A 99 0.26 -8.92 1.56
C ALA A 99 -0.15 -10.20 2.30
N GLU A 100 -0.01 -10.24 3.62
CA GLU A 100 -0.44 -11.34 4.47
C GLU A 100 -1.93 -11.65 4.30
N VAL A 101 -2.79 -10.63 4.47
CA VAL A 101 -4.25 -10.81 4.39
C VAL A 101 -4.68 -11.27 2.99
N LEU A 102 -4.11 -10.66 1.94
CA LEU A 102 -4.46 -11.02 0.56
C LEU A 102 -3.92 -12.39 0.15
N GLY A 103 -2.76 -12.78 0.67
CA GLY A 103 -2.15 -14.08 0.42
C GLY A 103 -2.94 -15.26 1.04
N HIS A 104 -3.66 -15.01 2.14
CA HIS A 104 -4.52 -16.03 2.78
C HIS A 104 -5.92 -16.15 2.17
N ARG A 105 -6.26 -15.35 1.17
CA ARG A 105 -7.55 -15.49 0.44
C ARG A 105 -7.51 -16.68 -0.52
N GLU A 106 -8.64 -17.27 -0.80
CA GLU A 106 -8.79 -18.35 -1.77
C GLU A 106 -9.74 -17.96 -2.91
N PRO A 107 -9.25 -17.76 -4.13
CA PRO A 107 -7.82 -17.78 -4.52
C PRO A 107 -7.05 -16.58 -3.95
N PRO A 108 -5.71 -16.68 -3.84
CA PRO A 108 -4.88 -15.55 -3.40
C PRO A 108 -5.06 -14.32 -4.29
N VAL A 109 -5.10 -13.15 -3.66
CA VAL A 109 -5.28 -11.87 -4.37
C VAL A 109 -3.95 -11.12 -4.42
N THR A 110 -3.52 -10.74 -5.61
CA THR A 110 -2.31 -9.93 -5.78
C THR A 110 -2.41 -8.60 -5.03
N PRO A 111 -1.45 -8.24 -4.18
CA PRO A 111 -1.40 -6.94 -3.52
C PRO A 111 -1.38 -5.77 -4.51
N PRO A 112 -1.74 -4.55 -4.08
CA PRO A 112 -1.57 -3.37 -4.93
C PRO A 112 -0.09 -3.06 -5.15
N VAL A 113 0.21 -2.38 -6.25
CA VAL A 113 1.55 -1.81 -6.50
C VAL A 113 1.78 -0.66 -5.54
N TRP A 114 2.90 -0.71 -4.81
CA TRP A 114 3.25 0.32 -3.84
C TRP A 114 4.15 1.38 -4.47
N HIS A 115 3.76 2.63 -4.34
CA HIS A 115 4.51 3.81 -4.76
C HIS A 115 5.01 4.56 -3.52
N PHE A 116 6.31 4.79 -3.43
CA PHE A 116 6.85 5.68 -2.41
C PHE A 116 6.89 7.10 -2.96
N VAL A 117 6.00 7.96 -2.46
CA VAL A 117 5.80 9.33 -2.98
C VAL A 117 6.43 10.41 -2.08
N GLY A 118 6.95 10.03 -0.92
CA GLY A 118 7.64 10.93 0.00
C GLY A 118 9.11 11.14 -0.35
N GLN A 119 9.74 12.11 0.31
CA GLN A 119 11.18 12.29 0.24
C GLN A 119 11.89 11.10 0.90
N LEU A 120 12.77 10.42 0.16
CA LEU A 120 13.45 9.22 0.64
C LEU A 120 14.88 9.54 1.09
N GLN A 121 15.20 9.17 2.34
CA GLN A 121 16.56 9.16 2.85
C GLN A 121 17.32 7.95 2.28
N SER A 122 18.57 8.13 1.84
CA SER A 122 19.37 7.07 1.20
C SER A 122 19.57 5.83 2.08
N ASN A 123 19.66 6.01 3.42
CA ASN A 123 19.77 4.91 4.38
C ASN A 123 18.50 4.05 4.50
N LYS A 124 17.35 4.53 4.00
CA LYS A 124 16.08 3.80 3.97
C LYS A 124 15.85 3.00 2.67
N ALA A 125 16.69 3.19 1.65
CA ALA A 125 16.55 2.54 0.34
C ALA A 125 16.38 1.02 0.46
N LYS A 126 17.19 0.34 1.29
CA LYS A 126 17.12 -1.12 1.51
C LYS A 126 15.76 -1.61 2.04
N ARG A 127 15.06 -0.76 2.79
CA ARG A 127 13.73 -1.12 3.33
C ARG A 127 12.65 -0.88 2.29
N VAL A 128 12.71 0.25 1.60
CA VAL A 128 11.70 0.67 0.63
C VAL A 128 11.62 -0.29 -0.55
N VAL A 129 12.74 -0.77 -1.08
CA VAL A 129 12.77 -1.70 -2.24
C VAL A 129 12.13 -3.08 -1.94
N ARG A 130 11.87 -3.41 -0.67
CA ARG A 130 11.22 -4.67 -0.30
C ARG A 130 9.72 -4.67 -0.59
N TYR A 131 9.10 -3.49 -0.65
CA TYR A 131 7.65 -3.37 -0.86
C TYR A 131 7.27 -2.42 -1.98
N ALA A 132 8.05 -1.36 -2.25
CA ALA A 132 7.73 -0.35 -3.24
C ALA A 132 8.31 -0.71 -4.61
N SER A 133 7.45 -0.74 -5.64
CA SER A 133 7.85 -0.88 -7.04
C SER A 133 8.32 0.45 -7.63
N TRP A 134 7.83 1.58 -7.10
CA TRP A 134 8.11 2.92 -7.61
C TRP A 134 8.54 3.86 -6.50
N VAL A 135 9.58 4.66 -6.79
CA VAL A 135 10.03 5.76 -5.94
C VAL A 135 9.98 7.05 -6.76
N HIS A 136 9.12 7.99 -6.37
CA HIS A 136 8.85 9.19 -7.18
C HIS A 136 9.81 10.35 -6.88
N SER A 137 10.17 10.56 -5.61
CA SER A 137 10.95 11.72 -5.19
C SER A 137 12.45 11.43 -5.16
N VAL A 138 13.02 11.12 -6.34
CA VAL A 138 14.46 10.86 -6.49
C VAL A 138 15.13 12.16 -6.93
N ASP A 139 15.62 12.92 -5.98
CA ASP A 139 16.10 14.31 -6.11
C ASP A 139 17.63 14.46 -6.19
N ARG A 140 18.41 13.36 -6.05
CA ARG A 140 19.87 13.43 -6.01
C ARG A 140 20.57 12.15 -6.47
N PRO A 141 21.78 12.25 -7.08
CA PRO A 141 22.53 11.09 -7.58
C PRO A 141 22.87 10.05 -6.50
N SER A 142 23.13 10.51 -5.27
CA SER A 142 23.42 9.61 -4.14
C SER A 142 22.23 8.68 -3.81
N LEU A 143 20.99 9.15 -3.97
CA LEU A 143 19.79 8.33 -3.78
C LEU A 143 19.64 7.32 -4.92
N VAL A 144 19.91 7.70 -6.18
CA VAL A 144 19.91 6.76 -7.32
C VAL A 144 20.90 5.62 -7.06
N THR A 145 22.12 5.96 -6.64
CA THR A 145 23.14 4.96 -6.28
C THR A 145 22.71 4.05 -5.15
N ALA A 146 22.09 4.61 -4.10
CA ALA A 146 21.60 3.84 -2.96
C ALA A 146 20.47 2.87 -3.35
N LEU A 147 19.51 3.32 -4.16
CA LEU A 147 18.43 2.49 -4.68
C LEU A 147 18.96 1.38 -5.57
N GLY A 148 19.86 1.67 -6.52
CA GLY A 148 20.45 0.67 -7.38
C GLY A 148 21.23 -0.42 -6.62
N LYS A 149 21.97 -0.05 -5.56
CA LYS A 149 22.62 -1.03 -4.67
C LYS A 149 21.59 -1.85 -3.89
N ALA A 150 20.54 -1.22 -3.40
CA ALA A 150 19.50 -1.88 -2.62
C ALA A 150 18.72 -2.90 -3.46
N VAL A 151 18.35 -2.56 -4.69
CA VAL A 151 17.66 -3.48 -5.63
C VAL A 151 18.54 -4.70 -5.95
N ARG A 152 19.83 -4.49 -6.31
CA ARG A 152 20.73 -5.62 -6.56
C ARG A 152 20.81 -6.57 -5.38
N HIS A 153 21.05 -6.03 -4.19
CA HIS A 153 21.16 -6.84 -2.99
C HIS A 153 19.85 -7.58 -2.66
N HIS A 154 18.70 -6.93 -2.88
CA HIS A 154 17.41 -7.60 -2.68
C HIS A 154 17.20 -8.74 -3.67
N ARG A 155 17.52 -8.56 -4.95
CA ARG A 155 17.46 -9.61 -5.98
C ARG A 155 18.38 -10.78 -5.67
N GLU A 156 19.61 -10.50 -5.27
CA GLU A 156 20.56 -11.55 -4.86
C GLU A 156 20.03 -12.38 -3.69
N ALA A 157 19.47 -11.72 -2.66
CA ALA A 157 18.90 -12.40 -1.51
C ALA A 157 17.63 -13.23 -1.86
N VAL A 158 16.78 -12.73 -2.76
CA VAL A 158 15.62 -13.50 -3.27
C VAL A 158 16.07 -14.74 -4.05
N LEU A 159 17.09 -14.59 -4.91
CA LEU A 159 17.63 -15.71 -5.69
C LEU A 159 18.33 -16.75 -4.81
N ALA A 160 18.89 -16.33 -3.67
CA ALA A 160 19.45 -17.23 -2.67
C ALA A 160 18.40 -17.84 -1.72
N GLU A 161 17.09 -17.55 -1.93
CA GLU A 161 15.98 -17.98 -1.08
C GLU A 161 16.07 -17.44 0.38
N GLU A 162 16.89 -16.41 0.61
CA GLU A 162 17.07 -15.82 1.93
C GLU A 162 15.92 -14.89 2.36
N VAL A 163 15.16 -14.36 1.38
CA VAL A 163 14.05 -13.43 1.61
C VAL A 163 12.89 -13.70 0.65
N THR A 164 11.68 -13.31 1.05
CA THR A 164 10.51 -13.38 0.17
C THR A 164 10.66 -12.38 -0.98
N PRO A 165 10.32 -12.78 -2.23
CA PRO A 165 10.33 -11.88 -3.37
C PRO A 165 9.48 -10.63 -3.14
N GLY A 166 10.06 -9.47 -3.43
CA GLY A 166 9.36 -8.21 -3.48
C GLY A 166 9.10 -7.78 -4.93
N PRO A 167 8.38 -6.69 -5.15
CA PRO A 167 7.98 -6.24 -6.50
C PRO A 167 9.15 -5.88 -7.42
N CYS A 168 10.37 -5.71 -6.90
CA CYS A 168 11.57 -5.39 -7.67
C CYS A 168 12.43 -6.64 -7.98
N ALA A 169 11.94 -7.86 -7.74
CA ALA A 169 12.71 -9.09 -7.96
C ALA A 169 12.59 -9.65 -9.39
N GLU A 170 11.64 -9.13 -10.20
CA GLU A 170 11.44 -9.47 -11.61
C GLU A 170 12.32 -8.64 -12.55
#